data_de7ae4a81732fb44148de9a8c69afc52
#
_entry.id   de7ae4a81732fb44148de9a8c69afc52
#
_cell.length_a   1.000
_cell.length_b   1.000
_cell.length_c   1.000
_cell.angle_alpha   90.00
_cell.angle_beta   90.00
_cell.angle_gamma   90.00
#
_symmetry.space_group_name_H-M   'P 1'
#
loop_
_entity.id
_entity.type
_entity.pdbx_description
1 polymer ?
#
loop_
_entity_poly.entity_id
_entity_poly.type
_entity_poly.pdbx_seq_one_letter_code
_entity_poly.pdbx_strand_id
1 'polypeptide(L)'
;VDAASFGMWPNGGAWVAQHLWQHYLFTGDKEFLKKYYPILKGTADFYLSHLVEHPKYKWMVTVPSMSPEHGYRGSQTTITAGCTMDNQIAFDALYSTLQASRILGGDKQYEDSLQTMLSKLPPMQIGKHNQLQEWLIDADNPLDDHRHISHLYGLYPSNQISPTANPELFQAARNTLIQRGDMATGWSIGWKINF
;
A
#
# COMPACT_ATOMS: atom_id res chain seq x y z
N VAL A 1 -24.56 7.25 -0.49
CA VAL A 1 -23.85 5.99 -0.25
C VAL A 1 -24.34 5.42 1.06
N ASP A 2 -25.02 4.27 1.01
CA ASP A 2 -25.68 3.69 2.20
C ASP A 2 -24.69 3.14 3.24
N ALA A 3 -23.44 2.94 2.83
CA ALA A 3 -22.36 2.46 3.69
C ALA A 3 -21.08 3.26 3.44
N ALA A 4 -21.01 4.47 4.01
CA ALA A 4 -19.86 5.37 3.89
C ALA A 4 -18.54 4.71 4.35
N SER A 5 -18.61 3.80 5.33
CA SER A 5 -17.47 3.03 5.83
C SER A 5 -16.80 2.14 4.77
N PHE A 6 -17.48 1.78 3.69
CA PHE A 6 -16.91 1.03 2.57
C PHE A 6 -16.48 1.94 1.40
N GLY A 7 -16.93 3.18 1.38
CA GLY A 7 -16.64 4.14 0.32
C GLY A 7 -15.47 5.10 0.61
N MET A 8 -15.00 5.14 1.84
CA MET A 8 -13.95 6.09 2.26
C MET A 8 -12.54 5.52 2.08
N TRP A 9 -12.24 5.06 0.87
CA TRP A 9 -10.92 4.58 0.51
C TRP A 9 -10.35 5.41 -0.66
N PRO A 10 -9.41 6.34 -0.40
CA PRO A 10 -8.98 7.33 -1.39
C PRO A 10 -7.85 6.84 -2.33
N ASN A 11 -7.36 5.60 -2.18
CA ASN A 11 -6.12 5.17 -2.79
C ASN A 11 -6.25 4.60 -4.23
N GLY A 12 -7.48 4.46 -4.75
CA GLY A 12 -7.74 3.83 -6.05
C GLY A 12 -7.01 4.51 -7.22
N GLY A 13 -6.98 5.85 -7.23
CA GLY A 13 -6.27 6.62 -8.27
C GLY A 13 -4.77 6.36 -8.28
N ALA A 14 -4.17 6.31 -7.10
CA ALA A 14 -2.73 6.02 -6.96
C ALA A 14 -2.40 4.58 -7.36
N TRP A 15 -3.24 3.60 -6.99
CA TRP A 15 -3.06 2.21 -7.42
C TRP A 15 -3.10 2.10 -8.95
N VAL A 16 -4.15 2.64 -9.59
CA VAL A 16 -4.27 2.57 -11.06
C VAL A 16 -3.12 3.28 -11.76
N ALA A 17 -2.63 4.40 -11.23
CA ALA A 17 -1.50 5.12 -11.81
C ALA A 17 -0.19 4.31 -11.83
N GLN A 18 -0.04 3.29 -10.96
CA GLN A 18 1.14 2.42 -10.99
C GLN A 18 1.31 1.67 -12.33
N HIS A 19 0.24 1.45 -13.09
CA HIS A 19 0.35 0.85 -14.43
C HIS A 19 1.21 1.71 -15.39
N LEU A 20 1.24 3.02 -15.22
CA LEU A 20 2.08 3.93 -16.01
C LEU A 20 3.57 3.73 -15.68
N TRP A 21 3.88 3.58 -14.39
CA TRP A 21 5.23 3.26 -13.95
C TRP A 21 5.67 1.87 -14.40
N GLN A 22 4.80 0.88 -14.25
CA GLN A 22 5.04 -0.49 -14.72
C GLN A 22 5.30 -0.54 -16.22
N HIS A 23 4.52 0.19 -17.03
CA HIS A 23 4.79 0.29 -18.47
C HIS A 23 6.22 0.76 -18.75
N TYR A 24 6.66 1.82 -18.05
CA TYR A 24 8.03 2.30 -18.22
C TYR A 24 9.07 1.25 -17.79
N LEU A 25 8.86 0.54 -16.68
CA LEU A 25 9.78 -0.49 -16.22
C LEU A 25 9.97 -1.62 -17.23
N PHE A 26 8.91 -2.00 -17.95
CA PHE A 26 8.97 -3.06 -18.96
C PHE A 26 9.50 -2.60 -20.33
N THR A 27 9.34 -1.32 -20.68
CA THR A 27 9.66 -0.83 -22.01
C THR A 27 10.89 0.07 -22.06
N GLY A 28 11.23 0.75 -20.97
CA GLY A 28 12.24 1.80 -20.94
C GLY A 28 11.85 3.07 -21.72
N ASP A 29 10.57 3.22 -22.12
CA ASP A 29 10.08 4.33 -22.96
C ASP A 29 10.03 5.63 -22.15
N LYS A 30 11.07 6.47 -22.30
CA LYS A 30 11.17 7.77 -21.64
C LYS A 30 10.18 8.80 -22.17
N GLU A 31 9.78 8.73 -23.45
CA GLU A 31 8.79 9.66 -24.00
C GLU A 31 7.40 9.35 -23.42
N PHE A 32 7.04 8.07 -23.29
CA PHE A 32 5.86 7.66 -22.55
C PHE A 32 5.93 8.15 -21.11
N LEU A 33 7.03 7.90 -20.39
CA LEU A 33 7.18 8.32 -19.01
C LEU A 33 7.02 9.83 -18.87
N LYS A 34 7.66 10.63 -19.73
CA LYS A 34 7.55 12.09 -19.74
C LYS A 34 6.10 12.55 -19.97
N LYS A 35 5.41 11.92 -20.93
CA LYS A 35 4.01 12.24 -21.26
C LYS A 35 3.07 12.03 -20.06
N TYR A 36 3.28 10.94 -19.31
CA TYR A 36 2.38 10.55 -18.23
C TYR A 36 2.90 10.88 -16.82
N TYR A 37 4.10 11.42 -16.70
CA TYR A 37 4.68 11.90 -15.44
C TYR A 37 3.74 12.83 -14.65
N PRO A 38 2.98 13.76 -15.26
CA PRO A 38 2.04 14.59 -14.51
C PRO A 38 0.99 13.80 -13.74
N ILE A 39 0.59 12.61 -14.19
CA ILE A 39 -0.35 11.75 -13.47
C ILE A 39 0.34 11.13 -12.25
N LEU A 40 1.54 10.57 -12.41
CA LEU A 40 2.33 10.06 -11.29
C LEU A 40 2.58 11.16 -10.26
N LYS A 41 3.02 12.34 -10.73
CA LYS A 41 3.24 13.50 -9.87
C LYS A 41 1.97 13.89 -9.09
N GLY A 42 0.82 13.92 -9.75
CA GLY A 42 -0.47 14.23 -9.11
C GLY A 42 -0.83 13.25 -7.98
N THR A 43 -0.52 11.96 -8.13
CA THR A 43 -0.73 10.97 -7.04
C THR A 43 0.23 11.20 -5.87
N ALA A 44 1.49 11.55 -6.14
CA ALA A 44 2.44 11.87 -5.08
C ALA A 44 2.09 13.19 -4.37
N ASP A 45 1.67 14.23 -5.11
CA ASP A 45 1.21 15.50 -4.55
C ASP A 45 -0.01 15.30 -3.62
N PHE A 46 -0.91 14.38 -4.00
CA PHE A 46 -2.01 13.97 -3.12
C PHE A 46 -1.48 13.48 -1.78
N TYR A 47 -0.53 12.54 -1.76
CA TYR A 47 0.01 12.02 -0.50
C TYR A 47 0.83 13.05 0.28
N LEU A 48 1.59 13.91 -0.41
CA LEU A 48 2.31 15.01 0.27
C LEU A 48 1.38 15.94 1.05
N SER A 49 0.12 16.09 0.59
CA SER A 49 -0.89 16.94 1.24
C SER A 49 -1.86 16.18 2.15
N HIS A 50 -2.10 14.89 1.89
CA HIS A 50 -3.12 14.08 2.58
C HIS A 50 -2.60 13.36 3.81
N LEU A 51 -1.33 12.95 3.81
CA LEU A 51 -0.74 12.25 4.95
C LEU A 51 -0.63 13.16 6.16
N VAL A 52 -0.97 12.61 7.34
CA VAL A 52 -0.88 13.31 8.62
C VAL A 52 0.01 12.55 9.60
N GLU A 53 0.69 13.26 10.49
CA GLU A 53 1.52 12.64 11.51
C GLU A 53 0.66 11.93 12.55
N HIS A 54 0.87 10.62 12.72
CA HIS A 54 0.20 9.84 13.76
C HIS A 54 0.70 10.27 15.16
N PRO A 55 -0.19 10.64 16.11
CA PRO A 55 0.22 11.26 17.37
C PRO A 55 1.13 10.38 18.24
N LYS A 56 0.94 9.06 18.17
CA LYS A 56 1.70 8.09 18.98
C LYS A 56 2.98 7.63 18.27
N TYR A 57 2.87 7.22 16.99
CA TYR A 57 3.98 6.58 16.27
C TYR A 57 4.87 7.56 15.52
N LYS A 58 4.42 8.81 15.34
CA LYS A 58 5.12 9.86 14.58
C LYS A 58 5.33 9.54 13.10
N TRP A 59 4.69 8.50 12.61
CA TRP A 59 4.67 8.16 11.19
C TRP A 59 3.64 9.01 10.43
N MET A 60 3.89 9.25 9.16
CA MET A 60 2.94 9.88 8.26
C MET A 60 1.98 8.81 7.70
N VAL A 61 0.69 8.96 7.99
CA VAL A 61 -0.35 7.97 7.69
C VAL A 61 -1.56 8.60 7.02
N THR A 62 -2.33 7.78 6.29
CA THR A 62 -3.65 8.18 5.77
C THR A 62 -4.69 8.24 6.89
N VAL A 63 -5.51 9.30 6.91
CA VAL A 63 -6.68 9.44 7.79
C VAL A 63 -7.76 10.22 7.04
N PRO A 64 -8.94 9.65 6.81
CA PRO A 64 -9.36 8.29 7.14
C PRO A 64 -8.61 7.22 6.34
N SER A 65 -8.53 6.01 6.90
CA SER A 65 -7.95 4.83 6.28
C SER A 65 -8.87 3.64 6.50
N MET A 66 -8.83 2.68 5.59
CA MET A 66 -9.65 1.48 5.66
C MET A 66 -8.91 0.33 5.00
N SER A 67 -8.85 -0.83 5.65
CA SER A 67 -8.47 -2.05 4.94
C SER A 67 -9.71 -2.61 4.26
N PRO A 68 -9.74 -2.65 2.91
CA PRO A 68 -10.91 -3.16 2.20
C PRO A 68 -11.14 -4.65 2.50
N GLU A 69 -12.34 -5.06 2.84
CA GLU A 69 -13.54 -4.25 3.17
C GLU A 69 -14.01 -4.55 4.60
N HIS A 70 -13.14 -4.58 5.59
CA HIS A 70 -13.51 -4.92 6.97
C HIS A 70 -12.70 -4.15 8.03
N GLY A 71 -13.17 -4.21 9.28
CA GLY A 71 -12.44 -3.76 10.45
C GLY A 71 -11.85 -4.93 11.23
N TYR A 72 -10.91 -4.68 12.13
CA TYR A 72 -10.39 -5.70 13.02
C TYR A 72 -11.45 -6.16 14.05
N ARG A 73 -11.28 -7.37 14.60
CA ARG A 73 -12.21 -7.96 15.56
C ARG A 73 -12.41 -7.03 16.76
N GLY A 74 -13.67 -6.72 17.06
CA GLY A 74 -14.07 -5.79 18.12
C GLY A 74 -14.12 -4.33 17.69
N SER A 75 -13.74 -4.00 16.48
CA SER A 75 -13.98 -2.68 15.89
C SER A 75 -15.46 -2.48 15.61
N GLN A 76 -15.97 -1.28 15.91
CA GLN A 76 -17.34 -0.88 15.55
C GLN A 76 -17.44 -0.26 14.15
N THR A 77 -16.30 -0.07 13.48
CA THR A 77 -16.20 0.55 12.16
C THR A 77 -15.05 -0.05 11.38
N THR A 78 -15.11 0.07 10.05
CA THR A 78 -13.99 -0.25 9.16
C THR A 78 -12.98 0.90 9.07
N ILE A 79 -13.37 2.11 9.51
CA ILE A 79 -12.53 3.32 9.37
C ILE A 79 -11.52 3.37 10.52
N THR A 80 -10.27 3.61 10.15
CA THR A 80 -9.13 3.69 11.06
C THR A 80 -8.08 4.68 10.52
N ALA A 81 -6.82 4.52 10.90
CA ALA A 81 -5.68 5.29 10.42
C ALA A 81 -4.58 4.35 9.92
N GLY A 82 -4.00 4.64 8.76
CA GLY A 82 -2.76 4.02 8.29
C GLY A 82 -2.79 2.51 8.12
N CYS A 83 -3.84 1.94 7.52
CA CYS A 83 -3.84 0.52 7.14
C CYS A 83 -2.61 0.21 6.28
N THR A 84 -2.10 -1.01 6.40
CA THR A 84 -0.90 -1.46 5.70
C THR A 84 -1.00 -1.29 4.19
N MET A 85 -2.13 -1.64 3.58
CA MET A 85 -2.36 -1.42 2.15
C MET A 85 -2.22 0.04 1.75
N ASP A 86 -2.80 0.96 2.54
CA ASP A 86 -2.73 2.40 2.25
C ASP A 86 -1.29 2.91 2.30
N ASN A 87 -0.52 2.48 3.29
CA ASN A 87 0.89 2.83 3.42
C ASN A 87 1.72 2.28 2.27
N GLN A 88 1.43 1.06 1.80
CA GLN A 88 2.10 0.43 0.67
C GLN A 88 1.80 1.17 -0.64
N ILE A 89 0.56 1.58 -0.88
CA ILE A 89 0.19 2.35 -2.08
C ILE A 89 0.80 3.76 -2.02
N ALA A 90 0.80 4.42 -0.85
CA ALA A 90 1.46 5.69 -0.66
C ALA A 90 2.97 5.60 -0.95
N PHE A 91 3.62 4.53 -0.46
CA PHE A 91 5.02 4.26 -0.78
C PHE A 91 5.24 4.15 -2.29
N ASP A 92 4.46 3.35 -3.01
CA ASP A 92 4.61 3.18 -4.45
C ASP A 92 4.39 4.48 -5.21
N ALA A 93 3.38 5.27 -4.85
CA ALA A 93 3.11 6.55 -5.49
C ALA A 93 4.26 7.56 -5.32
N LEU A 94 4.78 7.69 -4.11
CA LEU A 94 5.91 8.57 -3.81
C LEU A 94 7.21 8.05 -4.45
N TYR A 95 7.49 6.76 -4.34
CA TYR A 95 8.70 6.15 -4.85
C TYR A 95 8.77 6.16 -6.39
N SER A 96 7.70 5.73 -7.07
CA SER A 96 7.66 5.71 -8.53
C SER A 96 7.78 7.14 -9.11
N THR A 97 7.14 8.13 -8.47
CA THR A 97 7.25 9.52 -8.87
C THR A 97 8.67 10.06 -8.65
N LEU A 98 9.31 9.73 -7.53
CA LEU A 98 10.69 10.10 -7.26
C LEU A 98 11.66 9.52 -8.31
N GLN A 99 11.51 8.22 -8.63
CA GLN A 99 12.34 7.59 -9.66
C GLN A 99 12.09 8.19 -11.05
N ALA A 100 10.83 8.42 -11.41
CA ALA A 100 10.47 9.06 -12.68
C ALA A 100 11.03 10.48 -12.78
N SER A 101 10.96 11.28 -11.70
CA SER A 101 11.57 12.62 -11.64
C SER A 101 13.05 12.57 -11.93
N ARG A 102 13.78 11.70 -11.24
CA ARG A 102 15.25 11.53 -11.44
C ARG A 102 15.60 11.13 -12.88
N ILE A 103 14.84 10.22 -13.48
CA ILE A 103 15.06 9.76 -14.86
C ILE A 103 14.83 10.89 -15.87
N LEU A 104 13.86 11.76 -15.59
CA LEU A 104 13.48 12.87 -16.47
C LEU A 104 14.28 14.17 -16.20
N GLY A 105 15.17 14.19 -15.19
CA GLY A 105 15.92 15.38 -14.81
C GLY A 105 15.06 16.44 -14.12
N GLY A 106 14.20 15.99 -13.18
CA GLY A 106 13.25 16.86 -12.49
C GLY A 106 13.84 17.78 -11.42
N ASP A 107 12.96 18.40 -10.65
CA ASP A 107 13.32 19.37 -9.61
C ASP A 107 13.85 18.69 -8.34
N LYS A 108 15.05 19.04 -7.95
CA LYS A 108 15.74 18.51 -6.77
C LYS A 108 14.99 18.78 -5.47
N GLN A 109 14.40 19.95 -5.30
CA GLN A 109 13.65 20.31 -4.09
C GLN A 109 12.40 19.43 -3.95
N TYR A 110 11.73 19.15 -5.06
CA TYR A 110 10.59 18.21 -5.08
C TYR A 110 11.01 16.79 -4.74
N GLU A 111 12.12 16.30 -5.31
CA GLU A 111 12.68 14.99 -5.00
C GLU A 111 13.05 14.84 -3.53
N ASP A 112 13.63 15.86 -2.92
CA ASP A 112 13.96 15.87 -1.48
C ASP A 112 12.69 15.84 -0.62
N SER A 113 11.61 16.49 -1.05
CA SER A 113 10.30 16.40 -0.39
C SER A 113 9.73 14.99 -0.43
N LEU A 114 9.78 14.33 -1.60
CA LEU A 114 9.34 12.93 -1.77
C LEU A 114 10.18 11.98 -0.91
N GLN A 115 11.52 12.13 -0.93
CA GLN A 115 12.42 11.31 -0.13
C GLN A 115 12.18 11.48 1.36
N THR A 116 11.94 12.70 1.82
CA THR A 116 11.60 13.01 3.20
C THR A 116 10.29 12.36 3.61
N MET A 117 9.25 12.42 2.76
CA MET A 117 7.97 11.78 3.05
C MET A 117 8.09 10.26 3.11
N LEU A 118 8.80 9.65 2.15
CA LEU A 118 9.08 8.20 2.15
C LEU A 118 9.73 7.73 3.45
N SER A 119 10.68 8.51 4.00
CA SER A 119 11.37 8.15 5.26
C SER A 119 10.48 8.23 6.49
N LYS A 120 9.32 8.86 6.39
CA LYS A 120 8.36 9.02 7.49
C LYS A 120 7.16 8.06 7.41
N LEU A 121 7.04 7.28 6.35
CA LEU A 121 5.98 6.28 6.25
C LEU A 121 6.17 5.17 7.30
N PRO A 122 5.07 4.53 7.76
CA PRO A 122 5.17 3.38 8.65
C PRO A 122 5.93 2.24 7.98
N PRO A 123 6.83 1.55 8.69
CA PRO A 123 7.35 0.29 8.21
C PRO A 123 6.24 -0.78 8.21
N MET A 124 6.32 -1.75 7.31
CA MET A 124 5.51 -2.96 7.41
C MET A 124 5.89 -3.71 8.69
N GLN A 125 4.88 -4.18 9.43
CA GLN A 125 5.06 -4.79 10.74
C GLN A 125 4.67 -6.27 10.73
N ILE A 126 5.39 -7.07 11.51
CA ILE A 126 5.06 -8.48 11.76
C ILE A 126 4.35 -8.57 13.11
N GLY A 127 3.17 -9.15 13.13
CA GLY A 127 2.36 -9.26 14.33
C GLY A 127 2.68 -10.49 15.18
N LYS A 128 2.00 -10.60 16.32
CA LYS A 128 2.19 -11.65 17.35
C LYS A 128 1.91 -13.08 16.86
N HIS A 129 1.23 -13.24 15.73
CA HIS A 129 0.97 -14.52 15.07
C HIS A 129 1.92 -14.77 13.90
N ASN A 130 3.03 -14.01 13.80
CA ASN A 130 4.00 -14.03 12.70
C ASN A 130 3.40 -13.71 11.33
N GLN A 131 2.25 -13.06 11.29
CA GLN A 131 1.59 -12.56 10.08
C GLN A 131 2.07 -11.15 9.76
N LEU A 132 1.90 -10.72 8.50
CA LEU A 132 1.99 -9.31 8.14
C LEU A 132 0.78 -8.57 8.74
N GLN A 133 1.01 -7.53 9.54
CA GLN A 133 -0.09 -6.77 10.15
C GLN A 133 -0.92 -6.04 9.09
N GLU A 134 -2.23 -6.12 9.20
CA GLU A 134 -3.18 -5.42 8.35
C GLU A 134 -3.43 -3.98 8.83
N TRP A 135 -3.32 -3.73 10.12
CA TRP A 135 -3.50 -2.41 10.74
C TRP A 135 -2.24 -1.93 11.47
N LEU A 136 -2.19 -0.63 11.82
CA LEU A 136 -1.09 -0.08 12.63
C LEU A 136 -0.94 -0.75 14.00
N ILE A 137 -2.04 -1.26 14.54
CA ILE A 137 -2.05 -2.04 15.77
C ILE A 137 -2.08 -3.52 15.46
N ASP A 138 -1.47 -4.34 16.30
CA ASP A 138 -1.50 -5.81 16.16
C ASP A 138 -2.86 -6.37 16.60
N ALA A 139 -3.88 -6.17 15.75
CA ALA A 139 -5.27 -6.54 15.98
C ALA A 139 -5.75 -7.69 15.08
N ASP A 140 -4.87 -8.26 14.27
CA ASP A 140 -5.18 -9.37 13.37
C ASP A 140 -5.67 -10.59 14.15
N ASN A 141 -6.67 -11.26 13.60
CA ASN A 141 -7.21 -12.51 14.11
C ASN A 141 -6.72 -13.67 13.25
N PRO A 142 -5.98 -14.64 13.79
CA PRO A 142 -5.46 -15.77 13.00
C PRO A 142 -6.54 -16.72 12.49
N LEU A 143 -7.79 -16.56 12.96
CA LEU A 143 -8.95 -17.32 12.49
C LEU A 143 -9.82 -16.52 11.52
N ASP A 144 -9.34 -15.37 11.04
CA ASP A 144 -10.06 -14.56 10.08
C ASP A 144 -9.87 -15.11 8.67
N ASP A 145 -10.96 -15.57 8.07
CA ASP A 145 -11.04 -16.10 6.71
C ASP A 145 -11.60 -15.08 5.69
N HIS A 146 -11.54 -13.80 6.01
CA HIS A 146 -12.06 -12.75 5.14
C HIS A 146 -11.49 -12.86 3.73
N ARG A 147 -12.36 -12.69 2.72
CA ARG A 147 -12.03 -12.86 1.30
C ARG A 147 -10.99 -11.87 0.76
N HIS A 148 -10.84 -10.67 1.37
CA HIS A 148 -9.78 -9.72 1.02
C HIS A 148 -8.51 -9.98 1.83
N ILE A 149 -7.36 -9.81 1.19
CA ILE A 149 -6.03 -9.86 1.81
C ILE A 149 -5.27 -8.60 1.39
N SER A 150 -5.87 -7.43 1.68
CA SER A 150 -5.46 -6.12 1.18
C SER A 150 -4.01 -5.76 1.53
N HIS A 151 -3.56 -6.13 2.72
CA HIS A 151 -2.22 -5.86 3.23
C HIS A 151 -1.10 -6.65 2.52
N LEU A 152 -1.44 -7.59 1.65
CA LEU A 152 -0.48 -8.24 0.77
C LEU A 152 -0.25 -7.49 -0.56
N TYR A 153 -0.84 -6.29 -0.74
CA TYR A 153 -0.54 -5.43 -1.90
C TYR A 153 0.97 -5.23 -2.08
N GLY A 154 1.73 -5.11 -1.00
CA GLY A 154 3.18 -4.96 -1.03
C GLY A 154 3.93 -6.18 -1.58
N LEU A 155 3.31 -7.39 -1.59
CA LEU A 155 3.84 -8.58 -2.24
C LEU A 155 3.43 -8.60 -3.72
N TYR A 156 2.15 -8.39 -4.01
CA TYR A 156 1.59 -8.29 -5.35
C TYR A 156 0.31 -7.42 -5.33
N PRO A 157 0.12 -6.47 -6.27
CA PRO A 157 0.90 -6.20 -7.49
C PRO A 157 2.18 -5.36 -7.28
N SER A 158 2.43 -4.84 -6.08
CA SER A 158 3.70 -4.20 -5.77
C SER A 158 4.82 -5.23 -5.64
N ASN A 159 6.05 -4.77 -5.45
CA ASN A 159 7.24 -5.60 -5.25
C ASN A 159 8.05 -5.16 -4.01
N GLN A 160 7.37 -4.54 -3.04
CA GLN A 160 8.00 -4.10 -1.79
C GLN A 160 8.41 -5.28 -0.91
N ILE A 161 7.70 -6.42 -1.03
CA ILE A 161 8.01 -7.66 -0.31
C ILE A 161 8.58 -8.66 -1.31
N SER A 162 9.75 -9.21 -1.00
CA SER A 162 10.35 -10.25 -1.82
C SER A 162 11.18 -11.23 -0.96
N PRO A 163 11.36 -12.49 -1.41
CA PRO A 163 12.13 -13.49 -0.65
C PRO A 163 13.60 -13.12 -0.48
N THR A 164 14.13 -12.26 -1.35
CA THR A 164 15.55 -11.88 -1.36
C THR A 164 15.81 -10.55 -0.64
N ALA A 165 14.93 -9.55 -0.79
CA ALA A 165 15.15 -8.23 -0.21
C ALA A 165 14.75 -8.16 1.27
N ASN A 166 13.65 -8.84 1.64
CA ASN A 166 13.12 -8.83 3.00
C ASN A 166 12.45 -10.18 3.37
N PRO A 167 13.26 -11.23 3.57
CA PRO A 167 12.77 -12.60 3.76
C PRO A 167 11.84 -12.75 4.97
N GLU A 168 11.99 -11.93 6.00
CA GLU A 168 11.12 -11.96 7.17
C GLU A 168 9.70 -11.45 6.84
N LEU A 169 9.59 -10.37 6.07
CA LEU A 169 8.29 -9.87 5.59
C LEU A 169 7.66 -10.85 4.60
N PHE A 170 8.47 -11.47 3.74
CA PHE A 170 7.99 -12.52 2.83
C PHE A 170 7.44 -13.71 3.60
N GLN A 171 8.12 -14.16 4.65
CA GLN A 171 7.62 -15.23 5.52
C GLN A 171 6.33 -14.81 6.24
N ALA A 172 6.25 -13.56 6.70
CA ALA A 172 5.04 -13.03 7.34
C ALA A 172 3.85 -12.97 6.36
N ALA A 173 4.08 -12.57 5.11
CA ALA A 173 3.07 -12.60 4.05
C ALA A 173 2.58 -14.03 3.77
N ARG A 174 3.51 -15.01 3.72
CA ARG A 174 3.16 -16.44 3.59
C ARG A 174 2.31 -16.91 4.78
N ASN A 175 2.64 -16.52 5.99
CA ASN A 175 1.85 -16.86 7.18
C ASN A 175 0.45 -16.26 7.10
N THR A 176 0.32 -15.03 6.62
CA THR A 176 -0.98 -14.40 6.35
C THR A 176 -1.82 -15.23 5.39
N LEU A 177 -1.25 -15.70 4.27
CA LEU A 177 -1.97 -16.55 3.31
C LEU A 177 -2.45 -17.84 3.96
N ILE A 178 -1.60 -18.50 4.74
CA ILE A 178 -1.95 -19.74 5.46
C ILE A 178 -3.10 -19.48 6.43
N GLN A 179 -3.07 -18.40 7.20
CA GLN A 179 -4.12 -18.04 8.16
C GLN A 179 -5.45 -17.73 7.47
N ARG A 180 -5.42 -17.03 6.33
CA ARG A 180 -6.64 -16.73 5.54
C ARG A 180 -7.22 -17.95 4.83
N GLY A 181 -6.45 -19.04 4.71
CA GLY A 181 -6.89 -20.29 4.11
C GLY A 181 -7.23 -20.16 2.62
N ASP A 182 -7.67 -21.28 2.02
CA ASP A 182 -7.93 -21.35 0.57
C ASP A 182 -9.40 -21.10 0.21
N MET A 183 -10.32 -21.32 1.15
CA MET A 183 -11.75 -21.10 0.91
C MET A 183 -12.05 -19.62 0.73
N ALA A 184 -12.57 -19.24 -0.44
CA ALA A 184 -12.91 -17.86 -0.76
C ALA A 184 -13.80 -17.78 -2.04
N THR A 185 -14.17 -16.54 -2.42
CA THR A 185 -14.80 -16.27 -3.71
C THR A 185 -13.80 -16.44 -4.86
N GLY A 186 -14.30 -16.67 -6.09
CA GLY A 186 -13.44 -16.95 -7.25
C GLY A 186 -12.36 -15.89 -7.49
N TRP A 187 -12.71 -14.59 -7.40
CA TRP A 187 -11.73 -13.52 -7.56
C TRP A 187 -10.67 -13.48 -6.43
N SER A 188 -11.08 -13.82 -5.20
CA SER A 188 -10.16 -13.88 -4.06
C SER A 188 -9.15 -15.02 -4.23
N ILE A 189 -9.59 -16.18 -4.72
CA ILE A 189 -8.70 -17.30 -5.07
C ILE A 189 -7.72 -16.86 -6.18
N GLY A 190 -8.20 -16.15 -7.19
CA GLY A 190 -7.34 -15.57 -8.23
C GLY A 190 -6.22 -14.69 -7.66
N TRP A 191 -6.53 -13.85 -6.66
CA TRP A 191 -5.51 -13.06 -5.95
C TRP A 191 -4.53 -13.94 -5.17
N LYS A 192 -5.04 -14.93 -4.40
CA LYS A 192 -4.19 -15.86 -3.62
C LYS A 192 -3.21 -16.65 -4.48
N ILE A 193 -3.57 -16.95 -5.74
CA ILE A 193 -2.67 -17.61 -6.69
C ILE A 193 -1.52 -16.66 -7.13
N ASN A 194 -1.77 -15.37 -7.18
CA ASN A 194 -0.76 -14.37 -7.57
C ASN A 194 0.18 -13.99 -6.42
N PHE A 195 -0.27 -14.13 -5.17
CA PHE A 195 0.58 -13.96 -3.99
C PHE A 195 1.54 -15.15 -3.81
#